data_5084f77a89b8047749dd7ff0e8c0f0ca
#
_entry.id   5084f77a89b8047749dd7ff0e8c0f0ca
#
_cell.length_a   1.000
_cell.length_b   1.000
_cell.length_c   1.000
_cell.angle_alpha   90.00
_cell.angle_beta   90.00
_cell.angle_gamma   90.00
#
_symmetry.space_group_name_H-M   'P 1'
#
loop_
_entity.id
_entity.type
_entity.pdbx_description
1 polymer ?
#
loop_
_entity_poly.entity_id
_entity_poly.type
_entity_poly.pdbx_seq_one_letter_code
_entity_poly.pdbx_strand_id
1 'polypeptide(L)'
;MDIKRVVKYSFISMALIIFIITAINTIVIYQIKENNSTKQSINDLVSMQEKMNELLKDTTTVKSIEELEQKKKDFVKYELEFEEIEKRFILKDENDLVDFFISDIHENEIISTKLKLLFESEKQIEEVFDEIYKLQENKIKLTKEFEVNYPLENKMRKELDIKIAELKNYEIFRLFSEVEYYSKEALYQYRDKKTLDKWLLRIELLKNNYEKEDLEKYLELVKKVGNGVVELKNIEDKELIFRNNILDVINLNKEHSSLIETKIVQLSSNFINFTYLSIFFLLVIIIGLIVVLGYKVYKNVGLSVDEIETKIEDGLTEITNLNHEIENTQKEVVFTMGAIGESRSKETGNHVKRVAEYSKLLAKLYGLDEKECDILFIASPM
;
A
#
# COMPACT_ATOMS: atom_id res chain seq x y z
N MET A 1 18.16 39.32 31.85
CA MET A 1 18.15 37.84 31.67
C MET A 1 19.31 37.50 30.74
N ASP A 2 20.15 36.55 31.09
CA ASP A 2 21.40 36.26 30.35
C ASP A 2 21.07 35.79 28.91
N ILE A 3 21.46 36.59 27.92
CA ILE A 3 21.23 36.33 26.48
C ILE A 3 21.70 34.93 26.10
N LYS A 4 22.84 34.45 26.63
CA LYS A 4 23.36 33.11 26.40
C LYS A 4 22.39 32.01 26.82
N ARG A 5 21.64 32.22 27.91
CA ARG A 5 20.62 31.28 28.38
C ARG A 5 19.40 31.25 27.45
N VAL A 6 18.92 32.43 27.01
CA VAL A 6 17.78 32.52 26.08
C VAL A 6 18.08 31.86 24.78
N VAL A 7 19.25 32.16 24.20
CA VAL A 7 19.69 31.54 22.94
C VAL A 7 19.85 30.02 23.09
N LYS A 8 20.49 29.54 24.18
CA LYS A 8 20.65 28.11 24.45
C LYS A 8 19.31 27.38 24.59
N TYR A 9 18.36 27.92 25.34
CA TYR A 9 17.02 27.29 25.48
C TYR A 9 16.21 27.34 24.20
N SER A 10 16.35 28.38 23.37
CA SER A 10 15.73 28.44 22.03
C SER A 10 16.28 27.36 21.09
N PHE A 11 17.59 27.13 21.07
CA PHE A 11 18.19 26.06 20.30
C PHE A 11 17.75 24.67 20.78
N ILE A 12 17.71 24.44 22.09
CA ILE A 12 17.27 23.14 22.66
C ILE A 12 15.80 22.90 22.33
N SER A 13 14.91 23.90 22.46
CA SER A 13 13.50 23.76 22.11
C SER A 13 13.30 23.49 20.62
N MET A 14 14.06 24.16 19.76
CA MET A 14 14.02 23.94 18.30
C MET A 14 14.49 22.54 17.93
N ALA A 15 15.58 22.04 18.54
CA ALA A 15 16.07 20.69 18.32
C ALA A 15 15.04 19.64 18.78
N LEU A 16 14.38 19.86 19.92
CA LEU A 16 13.35 18.96 20.44
C LEU A 16 12.11 18.93 19.53
N ILE A 17 11.70 20.07 19.00
CA ILE A 17 10.60 20.18 18.03
C ILE A 17 10.94 19.42 16.76
N ILE A 18 12.15 19.61 16.20
CA ILE A 18 12.60 18.90 15.01
C ILE A 18 12.61 17.38 15.25
N PHE A 19 13.08 16.94 16.42
CA PHE A 19 13.07 15.53 16.80
C PHE A 19 11.66 14.94 16.84
N ILE A 20 10.71 15.63 17.49
CA ILE A 20 9.30 15.20 17.57
C ILE A 20 8.69 15.11 16.17
N ILE A 21 8.93 16.10 15.30
CA ILE A 21 8.44 16.10 13.92
C ILE A 21 8.99 14.92 13.13
N THR A 22 10.29 14.66 13.26
CA THR A 22 10.93 13.55 12.56
C THR A 22 10.36 12.21 13.02
N ALA A 23 10.14 12.05 14.32
CA ALA A 23 9.52 10.85 14.88
C ALA A 23 8.09 10.64 14.36
N ILE A 24 7.25 11.69 14.38
CA ILE A 24 5.88 11.61 13.85
C ILE A 24 5.88 11.29 12.36
N ASN A 25 6.71 11.97 11.57
CA ASN A 25 6.81 11.67 10.12
C ASN A 25 7.25 10.23 9.85
N THR A 26 8.16 9.69 10.66
CA THR A 26 8.61 8.30 10.52
C THR A 26 7.45 7.32 10.78
N ILE A 27 6.66 7.55 11.83
CA ILE A 27 5.47 6.75 12.16
C ILE A 27 4.46 6.84 11.02
N VAL A 28 4.17 8.03 10.51
CA VAL A 28 3.22 8.25 9.40
C VAL A 28 3.67 7.53 8.13
N ILE A 29 4.96 7.62 7.77
CA ILE A 29 5.51 6.93 6.59
C ILE A 29 5.41 5.41 6.76
N TYR A 30 5.72 4.89 7.95
CA TYR A 30 5.57 3.48 8.26
C TYR A 30 4.12 3.02 8.06
N GLN A 31 3.16 3.77 8.59
CA GLN A 31 1.73 3.46 8.50
C GLN A 31 1.21 3.50 7.04
N ILE A 32 1.64 4.49 6.25
CA ILE A 32 1.30 4.55 4.81
C ILE A 32 1.83 3.32 4.08
N LYS A 33 3.07 2.91 4.38
CA LYS A 33 3.68 1.72 3.77
C LYS A 33 2.91 0.45 4.13
N GLU A 34 2.50 0.31 5.39
CA GLU A 34 1.75 -0.81 5.92
C GLU A 34 0.36 -0.91 5.27
N ASN A 35 -0.39 0.19 5.23
CA ASN A 35 -1.69 0.24 4.57
C ASN A 35 -1.61 -0.07 3.08
N ASN A 36 -0.59 0.40 2.38
CA ASN A 36 -0.38 0.08 0.97
C ASN A 36 -0.06 -1.40 0.76
N SER A 37 0.72 -2.02 1.66
CA SER A 37 1.01 -3.45 1.63
C SER A 37 -0.25 -4.29 1.85
N THR A 38 -1.08 -3.92 2.81
CA THR A 38 -2.36 -4.58 3.10
C THR A 38 -3.33 -4.45 1.92
N LYS A 39 -3.46 -3.25 1.36
CA LYS A 39 -4.26 -3.02 0.15
C LYS A 39 -3.78 -3.88 -1.02
N GLN A 40 -2.47 -3.97 -1.24
CA GLN A 40 -1.90 -4.80 -2.29
C GLN A 40 -2.25 -6.28 -2.07
N SER A 41 -2.07 -6.81 -0.85
CA SER A 41 -2.40 -8.20 -0.52
C SER A 41 -3.88 -8.52 -0.75
N ILE A 42 -4.79 -7.60 -0.44
CA ILE A 42 -6.22 -7.79 -0.70
C ILE A 42 -6.54 -7.77 -2.19
N ASN A 43 -5.93 -6.86 -2.95
CA ASN A 43 -6.09 -6.85 -4.41
C ASN A 43 -5.56 -8.15 -5.04
N ASP A 44 -4.47 -8.69 -4.51
CA ASP A 44 -3.90 -9.97 -4.96
C ASP A 44 -4.86 -11.13 -4.64
N LEU A 45 -5.48 -11.17 -3.44
CA LEU A 45 -6.52 -12.16 -3.08
C LEU A 45 -7.73 -12.10 -4.04
N VAL A 46 -8.25 -10.90 -4.29
CA VAL A 46 -9.39 -10.71 -5.20
C VAL A 46 -9.03 -11.16 -6.62
N SER A 47 -7.85 -10.80 -7.10
CA SER A 47 -7.36 -11.22 -8.42
C SER A 47 -7.19 -12.73 -8.53
N MET A 48 -6.71 -13.40 -7.47
CA MET A 48 -6.59 -14.87 -7.46
C MET A 48 -7.95 -15.55 -7.46
N GLN A 49 -8.89 -15.04 -6.68
CA GLN A 49 -10.26 -15.55 -6.66
C GLN A 49 -10.94 -15.40 -8.03
N GLU A 50 -10.75 -14.28 -8.72
CA GLU A 50 -11.25 -14.09 -10.08
C GLU A 50 -10.67 -15.12 -11.06
N LYS A 51 -9.36 -15.41 -10.98
CA LYS A 51 -8.71 -16.43 -11.80
C LYS A 51 -9.22 -17.84 -11.50
N MET A 52 -9.44 -18.17 -10.22
CA MET A 52 -10.04 -19.43 -9.81
C MET A 52 -11.46 -19.59 -10.36
N ASN A 53 -12.26 -18.53 -10.29
CA ASN A 53 -13.61 -18.50 -10.87
C ASN A 53 -13.61 -18.66 -12.40
N GLU A 54 -12.65 -18.08 -13.11
CA GLU A 54 -12.46 -18.24 -14.54
C GLU A 54 -12.09 -19.70 -14.89
N LEU A 55 -11.12 -20.27 -14.14
CA LEU A 55 -10.74 -21.67 -14.30
C LEU A 55 -11.90 -22.63 -14.04
N LEU A 56 -12.71 -22.38 -13.02
CA LEU A 56 -13.90 -23.15 -12.72
C LEU A 56 -14.86 -23.20 -13.90
N LYS A 57 -15.12 -22.03 -14.51
CA LYS A 57 -15.97 -21.90 -15.70
C LYS A 57 -15.36 -22.62 -16.91
N ASP A 58 -14.07 -22.42 -17.15
CA ASP A 58 -13.37 -23.02 -18.29
C ASP A 58 -13.32 -24.53 -18.21
N THR A 59 -13.16 -25.11 -17.00
CA THR A 59 -13.09 -26.55 -16.76
C THR A 59 -14.33 -27.28 -17.29
N THR A 60 -15.49 -26.66 -17.32
CA THR A 60 -16.73 -27.24 -17.85
C THR A 60 -16.71 -27.45 -19.38
N THR A 61 -15.79 -26.80 -20.09
CA THR A 61 -15.72 -26.82 -21.56
C THR A 61 -14.56 -27.67 -22.11
N VAL A 62 -13.71 -28.19 -21.24
CA VAL A 62 -12.52 -28.99 -21.60
C VAL A 62 -12.92 -30.30 -22.28
N LYS A 63 -12.17 -30.67 -23.31
CA LYS A 63 -12.43 -31.87 -24.12
C LYS A 63 -11.34 -32.96 -24.04
N SER A 64 -10.20 -32.65 -23.41
CA SER A 64 -9.12 -33.63 -23.26
C SER A 64 -8.68 -33.77 -21.81
N ILE A 65 -8.16 -34.93 -21.45
CA ILE A 65 -7.63 -35.22 -20.11
C ILE A 65 -6.40 -34.34 -19.82
N GLU A 66 -5.54 -34.17 -20.83
CA GLU A 66 -4.31 -33.36 -20.70
C GLU A 66 -4.63 -31.91 -20.37
N GLU A 67 -5.63 -31.32 -21.04
CA GLU A 67 -6.10 -29.96 -20.78
C GLU A 67 -6.76 -29.85 -19.39
N LEU A 68 -7.54 -30.86 -19.00
CA LEU A 68 -8.19 -30.95 -17.70
C LEU A 68 -7.16 -31.01 -16.56
N GLU A 69 -6.10 -31.82 -16.71
CA GLU A 69 -5.00 -31.86 -15.74
C GLU A 69 -4.24 -30.55 -15.65
N GLN A 70 -4.08 -29.83 -16.77
CA GLN A 70 -3.45 -28.52 -16.76
C GLN A 70 -4.30 -27.50 -15.98
N LYS A 71 -5.62 -27.47 -16.21
CA LYS A 71 -6.54 -26.62 -15.44
C LYS A 71 -6.47 -26.92 -13.95
N LYS A 72 -6.36 -28.18 -13.56
CA LYS A 72 -6.18 -28.57 -12.16
C LYS A 72 -4.88 -28.05 -11.56
N LYS A 73 -3.77 -28.14 -12.28
CA LYS A 73 -2.48 -27.59 -11.83
C LYS A 73 -2.53 -26.08 -11.65
N ASP A 74 -3.16 -25.39 -12.59
CA ASP A 74 -3.31 -23.93 -12.52
C ASP A 74 -4.20 -23.51 -11.35
N PHE A 75 -5.28 -24.27 -11.08
CA PHE A 75 -6.15 -24.03 -9.93
C PHE A 75 -5.42 -24.20 -8.61
N VAL A 76 -4.74 -25.33 -8.39
CA VAL A 76 -3.95 -25.60 -7.17
C VAL A 76 -2.86 -24.54 -6.96
N LYS A 77 -2.27 -24.03 -8.04
CA LYS A 77 -1.30 -22.95 -7.93
C LYS A 77 -1.92 -21.68 -7.34
N TYR A 78 -3.08 -21.24 -7.83
CA TYR A 78 -3.76 -20.04 -7.32
C TYR A 78 -4.30 -20.25 -5.91
N GLU A 79 -4.78 -21.46 -5.58
CA GLU A 79 -5.19 -21.86 -4.23
C GLU A 79 -4.04 -21.72 -3.24
N LEU A 80 -2.85 -22.25 -3.54
CA LEU A 80 -1.67 -22.12 -2.69
C LEU A 80 -1.20 -20.68 -2.51
N GLU A 81 -1.24 -19.87 -3.58
CA GLU A 81 -0.92 -18.46 -3.54
C GLU A 81 -1.95 -17.69 -2.68
N PHE A 82 -3.23 -18.04 -2.76
CA PHE A 82 -4.31 -17.47 -1.94
C PHE A 82 -4.13 -17.81 -0.45
N GLU A 83 -3.90 -19.09 -0.12
CA GLU A 83 -3.63 -19.53 1.25
C GLU A 83 -2.39 -18.85 1.87
N GLU A 84 -1.34 -18.61 1.07
CA GLU A 84 -0.15 -17.93 1.57
C GLU A 84 -0.45 -16.50 2.01
N ILE A 85 -1.30 -15.80 1.26
CA ILE A 85 -1.73 -14.45 1.62
C ILE A 85 -2.70 -14.49 2.81
N GLU A 86 -3.64 -15.43 2.84
CA GLU A 86 -4.55 -15.64 3.97
C GLU A 86 -3.80 -15.84 5.28
N LYS A 87 -2.79 -16.72 5.29
CA LYS A 87 -1.93 -16.98 6.46
C LYS A 87 -1.24 -15.70 6.95
N ARG A 88 -0.83 -14.80 6.06
CA ARG A 88 -0.25 -13.50 6.44
C ARG A 88 -1.26 -12.61 7.16
N PHE A 89 -2.53 -12.61 6.77
CA PHE A 89 -3.59 -11.86 7.45
C PHE A 89 -3.88 -12.42 8.83
N ILE A 90 -3.97 -13.74 8.98
CA ILE A 90 -4.28 -14.42 10.25
C ILE A 90 -3.15 -14.21 11.28
N LEU A 91 -1.88 -14.27 10.86
CA LEU A 91 -0.71 -14.11 11.74
C LEU A 91 -0.49 -12.65 12.22
N LYS A 92 -1.11 -11.67 11.57
CA LYS A 92 -0.90 -10.24 11.84
C LYS A 92 -1.82 -9.69 12.95
N ASP A 93 -2.88 -10.39 13.28
CA ASP A 93 -3.95 -9.92 14.19
C ASP A 93 -3.55 -9.85 15.67
N GLU A 94 -2.34 -10.29 16.07
CA GLU A 94 -1.97 -10.41 17.49
C GLU A 94 -1.04 -9.32 18.05
N ASN A 95 -0.45 -8.40 17.24
CA ASN A 95 0.71 -7.63 17.76
C ASN A 95 0.81 -6.13 17.45
N ASP A 96 -0.17 -5.43 16.89
CA ASP A 96 0.03 -4.02 16.52
C ASP A 96 -0.67 -3.01 17.44
N LEU A 97 0.09 -2.53 18.47
CA LEU A 97 -0.30 -1.41 19.34
C LEU A 97 -0.54 -0.09 18.58
N VAL A 98 -0.08 0.00 17.34
CA VAL A 98 -0.20 1.21 16.49
C VAL A 98 -1.58 1.25 15.83
N ASP A 99 -2.18 0.12 15.49
CA ASP A 99 -3.55 0.02 14.95
C ASP A 99 -4.61 0.53 15.93
N PHE A 100 -4.33 0.42 17.24
CA PHE A 100 -5.23 0.90 18.30
C PHE A 100 -5.47 2.42 18.28
N PHE A 101 -4.52 3.21 17.76
CA PHE A 101 -4.61 4.68 17.82
C PHE A 101 -5.24 5.34 16.58
N ILE A 102 -5.38 4.64 15.45
CA ILE A 102 -5.70 5.26 14.15
C ILE A 102 -6.88 4.59 13.42
N SER A 103 -7.32 3.39 13.80
CA SER A 103 -8.41 2.70 13.12
C SER A 103 -9.75 2.91 13.84
N ASP A 104 -10.76 3.26 13.07
CA ASP A 104 -12.14 3.16 13.52
C ASP A 104 -12.47 1.68 13.74
N ILE A 105 -12.62 1.26 15.02
CA ILE A 105 -12.84 -0.12 15.45
C ILE A 105 -13.99 -0.77 14.66
N HIS A 106 -15.01 0.00 14.32
CA HIS A 106 -16.19 -0.48 13.59
C HIS A 106 -15.88 -0.81 12.12
N GLU A 107 -15.03 -0.03 11.47
CA GLU A 107 -14.63 -0.28 10.06
C GLU A 107 -13.69 -1.48 9.94
N ASN A 108 -12.82 -1.72 10.92
CA ASN A 108 -11.99 -2.92 11.00
C ASN A 108 -12.81 -4.19 11.21
N GLU A 109 -13.86 -4.15 12.02
CA GLU A 109 -14.77 -5.28 12.22
C GLU A 109 -15.52 -5.65 10.92
N ILE A 110 -15.94 -4.66 10.13
CA ILE A 110 -16.58 -4.89 8.83
C ILE A 110 -15.58 -5.54 7.85
N ILE A 111 -14.35 -5.06 7.78
CA ILE A 111 -13.32 -5.63 6.88
C ILE A 111 -12.96 -7.04 7.32
N SER A 112 -12.72 -7.28 8.59
CA SER A 112 -12.42 -8.60 9.16
C SER A 112 -13.53 -9.60 8.84
N THR A 113 -14.79 -9.21 9.05
CA THR A 113 -15.96 -10.04 8.73
C THR A 113 -16.02 -10.36 7.23
N LYS A 114 -15.76 -9.37 6.36
CA LYS A 114 -15.80 -9.56 4.91
C LYS A 114 -14.64 -10.41 4.39
N LEU A 115 -13.44 -10.25 4.96
CA LEU A 115 -12.31 -11.12 4.66
C LEU A 115 -12.59 -12.57 5.06
N LYS A 116 -13.19 -12.78 6.22
CA LYS A 116 -13.62 -14.13 6.65
C LYS A 116 -14.60 -14.75 5.66
N LEU A 117 -15.58 -13.98 5.18
CA LEU A 117 -16.51 -14.45 4.14
C LEU A 117 -15.79 -14.75 2.82
N LEU A 118 -14.76 -13.99 2.47
CA LEU A 118 -13.93 -14.24 1.28
C LEU A 118 -13.18 -15.58 1.42
N PHE A 119 -12.60 -15.87 2.58
CA PHE A 119 -11.90 -17.13 2.86
C PHE A 119 -12.88 -18.32 2.89
N GLU A 120 -14.07 -18.15 3.48
CA GLU A 120 -15.12 -19.18 3.44
C GLU A 120 -15.62 -19.44 2.00
N SER A 121 -15.66 -18.42 1.15
CA SER A 121 -16.09 -18.56 -0.23
C SER A 121 -15.04 -19.23 -1.12
N GLU A 122 -13.77 -19.06 -0.83
CA GLU A 122 -12.67 -19.74 -1.52
C GLU A 122 -12.78 -21.25 -1.32
N LYS A 123 -13.03 -21.69 -0.10
CA LYS A 123 -13.23 -23.10 0.21
C LYS A 123 -14.43 -23.72 -0.52
N GLN A 124 -15.50 -22.94 -0.71
CA GLN A 124 -16.63 -23.37 -1.54
C GLN A 124 -16.25 -23.51 -3.01
N ILE A 125 -15.38 -22.62 -3.53
CA ILE A 125 -14.87 -22.71 -4.91
C ILE A 125 -14.04 -23.98 -5.09
N GLU A 126 -13.18 -24.32 -4.12
CA GLU A 126 -12.38 -25.55 -4.13
C GLU A 126 -13.28 -26.80 -4.20
N GLU A 127 -14.27 -26.90 -3.30
CA GLU A 127 -15.21 -28.03 -3.29
C GLU A 127 -15.95 -28.19 -4.64
N VAL A 128 -16.43 -27.07 -5.19
CA VAL A 128 -17.13 -27.04 -6.48
C VAL A 128 -16.19 -27.40 -7.63
N PHE A 129 -14.94 -26.93 -7.60
CA PHE A 129 -13.94 -27.26 -8.61
C PHE A 129 -13.64 -28.77 -8.65
N ASP A 130 -13.45 -29.38 -7.50
CA ASP A 130 -13.18 -30.83 -7.40
C ASP A 130 -14.34 -31.69 -7.93
N GLU A 131 -15.59 -31.26 -7.68
CA GLU A 131 -16.77 -31.94 -8.20
C GLU A 131 -16.86 -31.81 -9.72
N ILE A 132 -16.65 -30.61 -10.26
CA ILE A 132 -16.64 -30.39 -11.73
C ILE A 132 -15.51 -31.12 -12.40
N TYR A 133 -14.32 -31.13 -11.81
CA TYR A 133 -13.19 -31.87 -12.34
C TYR A 133 -13.53 -33.36 -12.50
N LYS A 134 -14.11 -34.01 -11.47
CA LYS A 134 -14.53 -35.43 -11.52
C LYS A 134 -15.61 -35.67 -12.55
N LEU A 135 -16.60 -34.75 -12.66
CA LEU A 135 -17.65 -34.87 -13.68
C LEU A 135 -17.07 -34.78 -15.09
N GLN A 136 -16.18 -33.82 -15.33
CA GLN A 136 -15.58 -33.58 -16.64
C GLN A 136 -14.63 -34.73 -17.02
N GLU A 137 -13.86 -35.26 -16.07
CA GLU A 137 -13.02 -36.45 -16.30
C GLU A 137 -13.85 -37.65 -16.74
N ASN A 138 -14.95 -37.93 -16.05
CA ASN A 138 -15.87 -39.01 -16.43
C ASN A 138 -16.50 -38.79 -17.80
N LYS A 139 -16.96 -37.56 -18.07
CA LYS A 139 -17.54 -37.19 -19.36
C LYS A 139 -16.58 -37.43 -20.52
N ILE A 140 -15.31 -37.03 -20.38
CA ILE A 140 -14.28 -37.24 -21.42
C ILE A 140 -14.03 -38.73 -21.63
N LYS A 141 -13.92 -39.55 -20.57
CA LYS A 141 -13.73 -40.98 -20.64
C LYS A 141 -14.91 -41.64 -21.36
N LEU A 142 -16.13 -41.39 -20.94
CA LEU A 142 -17.34 -41.96 -21.53
C LEU A 142 -17.53 -41.52 -23.00
N THR A 143 -17.18 -40.30 -23.34
CA THR A 143 -17.23 -39.77 -24.69
C THR A 143 -16.25 -40.56 -25.59
N LYS A 144 -15.01 -40.77 -25.15
CA LYS A 144 -14.02 -41.58 -25.86
C LYS A 144 -14.49 -43.07 -26.04
N GLU A 145 -15.05 -43.66 -25.00
CA GLU A 145 -15.61 -45.01 -25.08
C GLU A 145 -16.78 -45.07 -26.06
N PHE A 146 -17.66 -44.09 -26.08
CA PHE A 146 -18.75 -44.00 -27.03
C PHE A 146 -18.24 -43.83 -28.46
N GLU A 147 -17.25 -42.98 -28.71
CA GLU A 147 -16.63 -42.76 -30.03
C GLU A 147 -16.02 -44.05 -30.62
N VAL A 148 -15.53 -44.95 -29.76
CA VAL A 148 -14.98 -46.25 -30.19
C VAL A 148 -16.09 -47.29 -30.39
N ASN A 149 -17.02 -47.43 -29.45
CA ASN A 149 -17.99 -48.50 -29.40
C ASN A 149 -19.21 -48.27 -30.33
N TYR A 150 -19.64 -47.03 -30.50
CA TYR A 150 -20.81 -46.69 -31.32
C TYR A 150 -20.62 -47.03 -32.81
N PRO A 151 -19.50 -46.75 -33.48
CA PRO A 151 -19.27 -47.19 -34.86
C PRO A 151 -19.31 -48.72 -35.02
N LEU A 152 -18.83 -49.46 -34.00
CA LEU A 152 -18.88 -50.91 -33.99
C LEU A 152 -20.34 -51.41 -33.87
N GLU A 153 -21.10 -50.82 -32.95
CA GLU A 153 -22.55 -51.10 -32.80
C GLU A 153 -23.31 -50.89 -34.12
N ASN A 154 -23.11 -49.73 -34.73
CA ASN A 154 -23.77 -49.34 -35.98
C ASN A 154 -23.39 -50.31 -37.14
N LYS A 155 -22.13 -50.72 -37.21
CA LYS A 155 -21.65 -51.70 -38.20
C LYS A 155 -22.31 -53.06 -37.98
N MET A 156 -22.30 -53.59 -36.76
CA MET A 156 -22.93 -54.87 -36.41
C MET A 156 -24.43 -54.84 -36.66
N ARG A 157 -25.12 -53.77 -36.34
CA ARG A 157 -26.54 -53.60 -36.59
C ARG A 157 -26.86 -53.66 -38.07
N LYS A 158 -26.08 -53.01 -38.96
CA LYS A 158 -26.22 -53.07 -40.40
C LYS A 158 -25.94 -54.48 -40.96
N GLU A 159 -24.95 -55.19 -40.45
CA GLU A 159 -24.66 -56.54 -40.83
C GLU A 159 -25.79 -57.50 -40.43
N LEU A 160 -26.39 -57.30 -39.25
CA LEU A 160 -27.57 -58.06 -38.81
C LEU A 160 -28.79 -57.78 -39.69
N ASP A 161 -29.01 -56.50 -40.07
CA ASP A 161 -30.10 -56.07 -40.96
C ASP A 161 -30.06 -56.89 -42.29
N ILE A 162 -28.88 -56.90 -42.91
CA ILE A 162 -28.67 -57.69 -44.19
C ILE A 162 -28.98 -59.17 -43.98
N LYS A 163 -28.42 -59.82 -42.95
CA LYS A 163 -28.62 -61.21 -42.64
C LYS A 163 -30.08 -61.59 -42.37
N ILE A 164 -30.80 -60.69 -41.66
CA ILE A 164 -32.22 -60.90 -41.30
C ILE A 164 -33.12 -60.71 -42.55
N ALA A 165 -32.81 -59.73 -43.39
CA ALA A 165 -33.53 -59.53 -44.65
C ALA A 165 -33.44 -60.72 -45.58
N GLU A 166 -32.29 -61.41 -45.63
CA GLU A 166 -32.08 -62.61 -46.41
C GLU A 166 -32.93 -63.82 -45.94
N LEU A 167 -33.31 -63.89 -44.69
CA LEU A 167 -34.15 -64.94 -44.09
C LEU A 167 -35.57 -64.93 -44.62
N LYS A 168 -36.07 -63.83 -45.18
CA LYS A 168 -37.46 -63.65 -45.64
C LYS A 168 -38.51 -64.03 -44.59
N ASN A 169 -38.18 -63.96 -43.31
CA ASN A 169 -39.07 -64.23 -42.21
C ASN A 169 -39.61 -62.91 -41.63
N TYR A 170 -40.92 -62.66 -41.83
CA TYR A 170 -41.58 -61.44 -41.44
C TYR A 170 -41.55 -61.15 -39.91
N GLU A 171 -41.69 -62.19 -39.08
CA GLU A 171 -41.65 -62.01 -37.63
C GLU A 171 -40.27 -61.57 -37.11
N ILE A 172 -39.21 -62.22 -37.62
CA ILE A 172 -37.82 -61.85 -37.25
C ILE A 172 -37.51 -60.46 -37.80
N PHE A 173 -37.92 -60.09 -38.98
CA PHE A 173 -37.74 -58.76 -39.56
C PHE A 173 -38.48 -57.71 -38.74
N ARG A 174 -39.74 -57.96 -38.31
CA ARG A 174 -40.51 -57.08 -37.47
C ARG A 174 -39.80 -56.83 -36.11
N LEU A 175 -39.34 -57.86 -35.43
CA LEU A 175 -38.59 -57.77 -34.18
C LEU A 175 -37.31 -56.95 -34.34
N PHE A 176 -36.60 -57.13 -35.43
CA PHE A 176 -35.39 -56.33 -35.71
C PHE A 176 -35.71 -54.89 -36.02
N SER A 177 -36.79 -54.57 -36.72
CA SER A 177 -37.25 -53.20 -36.93
C SER A 177 -37.59 -52.51 -35.62
N GLU A 178 -38.12 -53.26 -34.62
CA GLU A 178 -38.31 -52.72 -33.26
C GLU A 178 -36.97 -52.48 -32.54
N VAL A 179 -35.94 -53.33 -32.73
CA VAL A 179 -34.56 -53.12 -32.23
C VAL A 179 -33.99 -51.82 -32.79
N GLU A 180 -34.12 -51.58 -34.12
CA GLU A 180 -33.67 -50.33 -34.74
C GLU A 180 -34.42 -49.08 -34.23
N TYR A 181 -35.75 -49.22 -34.07
CA TYR A 181 -36.56 -48.12 -33.53
C TYR A 181 -36.08 -47.69 -32.13
N TYR A 182 -35.99 -48.67 -31.22
CA TYR A 182 -35.57 -48.40 -29.83
C TYR A 182 -34.09 -48.02 -29.74
N SER A 183 -33.23 -48.43 -30.66
CA SER A 183 -31.86 -47.97 -30.72
C SER A 183 -31.78 -46.46 -30.96
N LYS A 184 -32.59 -45.94 -31.90
CA LYS A 184 -32.66 -44.49 -32.17
C LYS A 184 -33.22 -43.71 -31.01
N GLU A 185 -34.29 -44.23 -30.36
CA GLU A 185 -34.83 -43.61 -29.16
C GLU A 185 -33.77 -43.57 -28.03
N ALA A 186 -33.09 -44.69 -27.74
CA ALA A 186 -32.14 -44.80 -26.66
C ALA A 186 -30.86 -43.98 -26.89
N LEU A 187 -30.36 -43.92 -28.15
CA LEU A 187 -29.11 -43.23 -28.47
C LEU A 187 -29.26 -41.73 -28.71
N TYR A 188 -30.40 -41.29 -29.24
CA TYR A 188 -30.52 -39.92 -29.72
C TYR A 188 -31.69 -39.12 -29.11
N GLN A 189 -32.85 -39.77 -28.83
CA GLN A 189 -34.06 -39.05 -28.48
C GLN A 189 -34.20 -38.87 -26.96
N TYR A 190 -34.21 -39.94 -26.20
CA TYR A 190 -34.45 -39.90 -24.74
C TYR A 190 -33.17 -40.06 -23.93
N ARG A 191 -32.25 -40.95 -24.39
CA ARG A 191 -30.96 -41.21 -23.72
C ARG A 191 -31.12 -41.57 -22.26
N ASP A 192 -32.23 -42.31 -21.92
CA ASP A 192 -32.60 -42.67 -20.56
C ASP A 192 -32.58 -44.19 -20.35
N LYS A 193 -32.56 -44.62 -19.08
CA LYS A 193 -32.54 -46.01 -18.71
C LYS A 193 -33.78 -46.77 -19.21
N LYS A 194 -34.96 -46.16 -19.22
CA LYS A 194 -36.21 -46.77 -19.62
C LYS A 194 -36.20 -47.15 -21.11
N THR A 195 -35.69 -46.31 -21.98
CA THR A 195 -35.57 -46.61 -23.41
C THR A 195 -34.48 -47.59 -23.70
N LEU A 196 -33.36 -47.54 -22.94
CA LEU A 196 -32.31 -48.56 -23.05
C LEU A 196 -32.85 -49.95 -22.67
N ASP A 197 -33.60 -50.07 -21.57
CA ASP A 197 -34.17 -51.36 -21.15
C ASP A 197 -35.16 -51.91 -22.20
N LYS A 198 -35.92 -51.07 -22.88
CA LYS A 198 -36.76 -51.50 -24.03
C LYS A 198 -35.91 -52.00 -25.18
N TRP A 199 -34.84 -51.29 -25.54
CA TRP A 199 -33.93 -51.73 -26.60
C TRP A 199 -33.30 -53.09 -26.28
N LEU A 200 -32.78 -53.27 -25.06
CA LEU A 200 -32.20 -54.56 -24.62
C LEU A 200 -33.24 -55.69 -24.65
N LEU A 201 -34.49 -55.42 -24.18
CA LEU A 201 -35.57 -56.41 -24.21
C LEU A 201 -35.90 -56.87 -25.64
N ARG A 202 -35.89 -55.94 -26.64
CA ARG A 202 -36.14 -56.31 -28.03
C ARG A 202 -35.03 -57.16 -28.60
N ILE A 203 -33.78 -56.93 -28.24
CA ILE A 203 -32.64 -57.77 -28.66
C ILE A 203 -32.75 -59.16 -28.02
N GLU A 204 -33.16 -59.26 -26.76
CA GLU A 204 -33.38 -60.58 -26.11
C GLU A 204 -34.52 -61.36 -26.76
N LEU A 205 -35.64 -60.67 -27.09
CA LEU A 205 -36.74 -61.27 -27.82
C LEU A 205 -36.29 -61.77 -29.23
N LEU A 206 -35.49 -60.94 -29.91
CA LEU A 206 -34.92 -61.36 -31.22
C LEU A 206 -33.99 -62.58 -31.07
N LYS A 207 -33.16 -62.60 -30.01
CA LYS A 207 -32.26 -63.76 -29.74
C LYS A 207 -33.03 -65.05 -29.49
N ASN A 208 -34.14 -65.01 -28.80
CA ASN A 208 -34.99 -66.16 -28.55
C ASN A 208 -35.63 -66.74 -29.81
N ASN A 209 -35.79 -65.94 -30.87
CA ASN A 209 -36.38 -66.36 -32.17
C ASN A 209 -35.35 -66.51 -33.27
N TYR A 210 -34.13 -66.05 -33.06
CA TYR A 210 -33.02 -66.14 -34.03
C TYR A 210 -31.69 -66.29 -33.27
N GLU A 211 -31.40 -67.55 -32.93
CA GLU A 211 -30.23 -67.92 -32.14
C GLU A 211 -28.96 -67.92 -33.02
N LYS A 212 -28.13 -66.86 -32.86
CA LYS A 212 -26.80 -66.75 -33.44
C LYS A 212 -25.82 -66.04 -32.50
N GLU A 213 -24.56 -66.46 -32.52
CA GLU A 213 -23.44 -65.95 -31.78
C GLU A 213 -23.27 -64.39 -31.98
N ASP A 214 -23.59 -63.88 -33.15
CA ASP A 214 -23.53 -62.47 -33.50
C ASP A 214 -24.46 -61.65 -32.65
N LEU A 215 -25.65 -62.17 -32.24
CA LEU A 215 -26.58 -61.45 -31.38
C LEU A 215 -26.12 -61.34 -29.92
N GLU A 216 -25.35 -62.26 -29.41
CA GLU A 216 -24.72 -62.14 -28.10
C GLU A 216 -23.67 -61.00 -28.07
N LYS A 217 -22.78 -61.01 -29.06
CA LYS A 217 -21.77 -59.98 -29.24
C LYS A 217 -22.43 -58.59 -29.42
N TYR A 218 -23.50 -58.52 -30.18
CA TYR A 218 -24.26 -57.27 -30.35
C TYR A 218 -24.93 -56.83 -29.06
N LEU A 219 -25.54 -57.70 -28.28
CA LEU A 219 -26.14 -57.38 -27.00
C LEU A 219 -25.14 -56.83 -25.99
N GLU A 220 -23.93 -57.41 -25.91
CA GLU A 220 -22.87 -56.90 -25.04
C GLU A 220 -22.41 -55.50 -25.47
N LEU A 221 -22.27 -55.27 -26.77
CA LEU A 221 -21.88 -53.99 -27.32
C LEU A 221 -22.96 -52.92 -27.07
N VAL A 222 -24.23 -53.28 -27.26
CA VAL A 222 -25.37 -52.42 -26.97
C VAL A 222 -25.44 -52.04 -25.48
N LYS A 223 -25.16 -53.01 -24.57
CA LYS A 223 -25.06 -52.70 -23.13
C LYS A 223 -23.99 -51.64 -22.84
N LYS A 224 -22.81 -51.76 -23.46
CA LYS A 224 -21.72 -50.78 -23.28
C LYS A 224 -22.10 -49.42 -23.84
N VAL A 225 -22.55 -49.34 -25.08
CA VAL A 225 -22.92 -48.11 -25.75
C VAL A 225 -24.12 -47.43 -25.05
N GLY A 226 -25.17 -48.21 -24.75
CA GLY A 226 -26.39 -47.70 -24.14
C GLY A 226 -26.18 -47.20 -22.73
N ASN A 227 -25.47 -47.93 -21.86
CA ASN A 227 -25.14 -47.46 -20.53
C ASN A 227 -24.27 -46.21 -20.59
N GLY A 228 -23.27 -46.13 -21.48
CA GLY A 228 -22.44 -44.93 -21.68
C GLY A 228 -23.26 -43.72 -22.07
N VAL A 229 -24.23 -43.86 -22.97
CA VAL A 229 -25.13 -42.75 -23.37
C VAL A 229 -26.04 -42.30 -22.26
N VAL A 230 -26.60 -43.20 -21.44
CA VAL A 230 -27.42 -42.88 -20.28
C VAL A 230 -26.59 -42.14 -19.24
N GLU A 231 -25.36 -42.59 -19.01
CA GLU A 231 -24.47 -41.95 -18.03
C GLU A 231 -23.98 -40.57 -18.49
N LEU A 232 -23.66 -40.42 -19.78
CA LEU A 232 -23.36 -39.14 -20.40
C LEU A 232 -24.52 -38.13 -20.22
N LYS A 233 -25.78 -38.59 -20.44
CA LYS A 233 -26.96 -37.73 -20.19
C LYS A 233 -27.09 -37.33 -18.73
N ASN A 234 -26.88 -38.25 -17.81
CA ASN A 234 -26.91 -37.95 -16.38
C ASN A 234 -25.81 -36.89 -15.99
N ILE A 235 -24.62 -36.98 -16.60
CA ILE A 235 -23.55 -36.01 -16.41
C ILE A 235 -23.94 -34.64 -16.98
N GLU A 236 -24.50 -34.61 -18.20
CA GLU A 236 -24.99 -33.36 -18.82
C GLU A 236 -26.07 -32.67 -17.96
N ASP A 237 -26.99 -33.43 -17.39
CA ASP A 237 -28.05 -32.91 -16.52
C ASP A 237 -27.46 -32.37 -15.19
N LYS A 238 -26.47 -33.05 -14.61
CA LYS A 238 -25.72 -32.58 -13.47
C LYS A 238 -24.92 -31.33 -13.79
N GLU A 239 -24.19 -31.29 -14.92
CA GLU A 239 -23.46 -30.08 -15.34
C GLU A 239 -24.38 -28.85 -15.44
N LEU A 240 -25.62 -29.02 -15.92
CA LEU A 240 -26.57 -27.90 -15.99
C LEU A 240 -26.92 -27.34 -14.60
N ILE A 241 -27.12 -28.23 -13.62
CA ILE A 241 -27.38 -27.85 -12.23
C ILE A 241 -26.14 -27.16 -11.63
N PHE A 242 -24.96 -27.75 -11.82
CA PHE A 242 -23.71 -27.16 -11.35
C PHE A 242 -23.42 -25.81 -11.97
N ARG A 243 -23.67 -25.63 -13.27
CA ARG A 243 -23.47 -24.35 -13.95
C ARG A 243 -24.28 -23.22 -13.30
N ASN A 244 -25.50 -23.48 -12.86
CA ASN A 244 -26.31 -22.51 -12.16
C ASN A 244 -25.75 -22.22 -10.75
N ASN A 245 -25.37 -23.27 -10.01
CA ASN A 245 -24.74 -23.11 -8.69
C ASN A 245 -23.41 -22.35 -8.75
N ILE A 246 -22.58 -22.62 -9.77
CA ILE A 246 -21.33 -21.87 -10.03
C ILE A 246 -21.61 -20.38 -10.24
N LEU A 247 -22.63 -20.04 -11.04
CA LEU A 247 -22.97 -18.65 -11.27
C LEU A 247 -23.38 -17.93 -9.98
N ASP A 248 -24.09 -18.61 -9.10
CA ASP A 248 -24.49 -18.07 -7.80
C ASP A 248 -23.26 -17.86 -6.90
N VAL A 249 -22.35 -18.83 -6.82
CA VAL A 249 -21.09 -18.69 -6.05
C VAL A 249 -20.20 -17.59 -6.62
N ILE A 250 -20.03 -17.50 -7.94
CA ILE A 250 -19.25 -16.45 -8.59
C ILE A 250 -19.85 -15.07 -8.33
N ASN A 251 -21.17 -14.93 -8.43
CA ASN A 251 -21.84 -13.64 -8.18
C ASN A 251 -21.71 -13.21 -6.72
N LEU A 252 -21.87 -14.14 -5.77
CA LEU A 252 -21.68 -13.87 -4.34
C LEU A 252 -20.24 -13.43 -4.04
N ASN A 253 -19.26 -14.12 -4.60
CA ASN A 253 -17.85 -13.80 -4.45
C ASN A 253 -17.51 -12.41 -5.03
N LYS A 254 -18.04 -12.10 -6.19
CA LYS A 254 -17.88 -10.80 -6.83
C LYS A 254 -18.48 -9.67 -6.00
N GLU A 255 -19.63 -9.91 -5.38
CA GLU A 255 -20.24 -8.95 -4.46
C GLU A 255 -19.37 -8.72 -3.23
N HIS A 256 -18.88 -9.79 -2.58
CA HIS A 256 -17.98 -9.67 -1.42
C HIS A 256 -16.67 -8.97 -1.78
N SER A 257 -16.04 -9.34 -2.90
CA SER A 257 -14.79 -8.72 -3.37
C SER A 257 -14.97 -7.23 -3.66
N SER A 258 -16.05 -6.84 -4.34
CA SER A 258 -16.33 -5.43 -4.66
C SER A 258 -16.61 -4.58 -3.42
N LEU A 259 -17.27 -5.15 -2.41
CA LEU A 259 -17.52 -4.49 -1.13
C LEU A 259 -16.21 -4.28 -0.35
N ILE A 260 -15.34 -5.28 -0.32
CA ILE A 260 -14.01 -5.18 0.31
C ILE A 260 -13.18 -4.11 -0.39
N GLU A 261 -13.09 -4.15 -1.71
CA GLU A 261 -12.34 -3.18 -2.51
C GLU A 261 -12.84 -1.74 -2.28
N THR A 262 -14.15 -1.53 -2.32
CA THR A 262 -14.77 -0.22 -2.08
C THR A 262 -14.45 0.30 -0.69
N LYS A 263 -14.55 -0.54 0.35
CA LYS A 263 -14.24 -0.18 1.73
C LYS A 263 -12.78 0.15 1.94
N ILE A 264 -11.87 -0.62 1.34
CA ILE A 264 -10.44 -0.38 1.43
C ILE A 264 -10.05 0.93 0.73
N VAL A 265 -10.63 1.21 -0.44
CA VAL A 265 -10.41 2.49 -1.13
C VAL A 265 -10.90 3.65 -0.27
N GLN A 266 -12.06 3.53 0.35
CA GLN A 266 -12.62 4.55 1.25
C GLN A 266 -11.73 4.76 2.48
N LEU A 267 -11.28 3.69 3.16
CA LEU A 267 -10.39 3.77 4.31
C LEU A 267 -9.03 4.37 3.96
N SER A 268 -8.45 3.91 2.85
CA SER A 268 -7.18 4.46 2.35
C SER A 268 -7.29 5.95 2.05
N SER A 269 -8.39 6.40 1.44
CA SER A 269 -8.65 7.82 1.17
C SER A 269 -8.82 8.64 2.45
N ASN A 270 -9.61 8.15 3.41
CA ASN A 270 -9.82 8.81 4.70
C ASN A 270 -8.52 8.93 5.48
N PHE A 271 -7.72 7.87 5.52
CA PHE A 271 -6.42 7.86 6.17
C PHE A 271 -5.44 8.85 5.53
N ILE A 272 -5.36 8.89 4.21
CA ILE A 272 -4.53 9.84 3.46
C ILE A 272 -4.97 11.28 3.77
N ASN A 273 -6.27 11.57 3.75
CA ASN A 273 -6.81 12.90 4.07
C ASN A 273 -6.51 13.30 5.52
N PHE A 274 -6.68 12.39 6.46
CA PHE A 274 -6.33 12.62 7.88
C PHE A 274 -4.85 12.90 8.06
N THR A 275 -3.99 12.17 7.35
CA THR A 275 -2.54 12.35 7.37
C THR A 275 -2.14 13.74 6.83
N TYR A 276 -2.69 14.16 5.69
CA TYR A 276 -2.44 15.50 5.16
C TYR A 276 -2.93 16.60 6.11
N LEU A 277 -4.09 16.43 6.73
CA LEU A 277 -4.64 17.37 7.70
C LEU A 277 -3.74 17.46 8.92
N SER A 278 -3.26 16.36 9.46
CA SER A 278 -2.36 16.32 10.62
C SER A 278 -1.01 17.00 10.32
N ILE A 279 -0.42 16.74 9.15
CA ILE A 279 0.80 17.39 8.68
C ILE A 279 0.58 18.91 8.53
N PHE A 280 -0.55 19.34 7.99
CA PHE A 280 -0.90 20.75 7.85
C PHE A 280 -0.98 21.45 9.21
N PHE A 281 -1.70 20.89 10.19
CA PHE A 281 -1.77 21.44 11.54
C PHE A 281 -0.41 21.48 12.23
N LEU A 282 0.40 20.47 12.04
CA LEU A 282 1.74 20.39 12.59
C LEU A 282 2.63 21.50 12.00
N LEU A 283 2.57 21.75 10.70
CA LEU A 283 3.26 22.86 10.03
C LEU A 283 2.82 24.23 10.59
N VAL A 284 1.52 24.43 10.80
CA VAL A 284 1.00 25.68 11.38
C VAL A 284 1.53 25.89 12.80
N ILE A 285 1.58 24.84 13.63
CA ILE A 285 2.15 24.89 14.98
C ILE A 285 3.63 25.26 14.93
N ILE A 286 4.40 24.66 14.03
CA ILE A 286 5.84 24.93 13.85
C ILE A 286 6.06 26.39 13.47
N ILE A 287 5.34 26.89 12.48
CA ILE A 287 5.43 28.28 12.04
C ILE A 287 5.10 29.21 13.21
N GLY A 288 4.03 28.92 13.95
CA GLY A 288 3.66 29.68 15.16
C GLY A 288 4.79 29.71 16.20
N LEU A 289 5.40 28.58 16.48
CA LEU A 289 6.54 28.49 17.42
C LEU A 289 7.77 29.25 16.91
N ILE A 290 8.09 29.18 15.63
CA ILE A 290 9.20 29.95 15.03
C ILE A 290 8.97 31.45 15.17
N VAL A 291 7.74 31.92 14.91
CA VAL A 291 7.37 33.34 15.06
C VAL A 291 7.49 33.77 16.51
N VAL A 292 6.97 32.99 17.46
CA VAL A 292 7.06 33.33 18.91
C VAL A 292 8.51 33.34 19.39
N LEU A 293 9.32 32.36 18.98
CA LEU A 293 10.75 32.31 19.34
C LEU A 293 11.52 33.47 18.68
N GLY A 294 11.27 33.73 17.39
CA GLY A 294 11.85 34.85 16.66
C GLY A 294 11.54 36.20 17.32
N TYR A 295 10.28 36.42 17.70
CA TYR A 295 9.87 37.63 18.42
C TYR A 295 10.57 37.76 19.79
N LYS A 296 10.67 36.67 20.55
CA LYS A 296 11.38 36.64 21.84
C LYS A 296 12.88 36.95 21.69
N VAL A 297 13.52 36.37 20.68
CA VAL A 297 14.95 36.65 20.38
C VAL A 297 15.11 38.09 19.92
N TYR A 298 14.30 38.58 18.98
CA TYR A 298 14.32 39.96 18.50
C TYR A 298 14.20 40.97 19.66
N LYS A 299 13.20 40.79 20.54
CA LYS A 299 13.00 41.67 21.71
C LYS A 299 14.18 41.63 22.68
N ASN A 300 14.75 40.46 22.96
CA ASN A 300 15.88 40.37 23.91
C ASN A 300 17.19 40.90 23.29
N VAL A 301 17.41 40.73 22.00
CA VAL A 301 18.58 41.28 21.30
C VAL A 301 18.46 42.81 21.19
N GLY A 302 17.26 43.33 20.88
CA GLY A 302 17.03 44.76 20.83
C GLY A 302 17.34 45.44 22.17
N LEU A 303 16.82 44.91 23.29
CA LEU A 303 17.12 45.45 24.65
C LEU A 303 18.62 45.37 24.98
N SER A 304 19.34 44.40 24.49
CA SER A 304 20.79 44.27 24.72
C SER A 304 21.63 45.19 23.86
N VAL A 305 21.18 45.53 22.67
CA VAL A 305 21.82 46.53 21.80
C VAL A 305 21.69 47.93 22.44
N ASP A 306 20.49 48.28 22.88
CA ASP A 306 20.23 49.55 23.57
C ASP A 306 21.11 49.70 24.83
N GLU A 307 21.26 48.61 25.62
CA GLU A 307 22.12 48.62 26.82
C GLU A 307 23.63 48.75 26.47
N ILE A 308 24.07 48.15 25.37
CA ILE A 308 25.46 48.29 24.88
C ILE A 308 25.69 49.70 24.35
N GLU A 309 24.76 50.30 23.61
CA GLU A 309 24.84 51.66 23.08
C GLU A 309 24.95 52.68 24.21
N THR A 310 24.14 52.56 25.24
CA THR A 310 24.23 53.39 26.45
C THR A 310 25.58 53.25 27.15
N LYS A 311 26.10 52.04 27.33
CA LYS A 311 27.43 51.84 27.96
C LYS A 311 28.58 52.38 27.13
N ILE A 312 28.47 52.38 25.79
CA ILE A 312 29.47 52.96 24.88
C ILE A 312 29.44 54.48 25.06
N GLU A 313 28.26 55.09 25.11
CA GLU A 313 28.09 56.55 25.27
C GLU A 313 28.64 57.03 26.64
N ASP A 314 28.31 56.29 27.69
CA ASP A 314 28.86 56.54 29.05
C ASP A 314 30.39 56.40 29.06
N GLY A 315 30.94 55.37 28.47
CA GLY A 315 32.38 55.11 28.36
C GLY A 315 33.11 56.18 27.54
N LEU A 316 32.52 56.66 26.43
CA LEU A 316 33.07 57.76 25.64
C LEU A 316 33.11 59.09 26.46
N THR A 317 32.06 59.36 27.24
CA THR A 317 31.99 60.52 28.12
C THR A 317 33.07 60.42 29.19
N GLU A 318 33.26 59.28 29.82
CA GLU A 318 34.32 59.07 30.83
C GLU A 318 35.73 59.26 30.25
N ILE A 319 36.00 58.71 29.07
CA ILE A 319 37.29 58.83 28.34
C ILE A 319 37.55 60.30 28.03
N THR A 320 36.52 61.05 27.60
CA THR A 320 36.63 62.49 27.32
C THR A 320 36.98 63.28 28.58
N ASN A 321 36.33 63.01 29.72
CA ASN A 321 36.61 63.64 31.00
C ASN A 321 38.03 63.30 31.50
N LEU A 322 38.43 62.05 31.44
CA LEU A 322 39.77 61.63 31.81
C LEU A 322 40.87 62.28 30.93
N ASN A 323 40.65 62.43 29.64
CA ASN A 323 41.57 63.09 28.72
C ASN A 323 41.71 64.58 29.13
N HIS A 324 40.62 65.22 29.51
CA HIS A 324 40.65 66.61 29.97
C HIS A 324 41.39 66.78 31.33
N GLU A 325 41.22 65.82 32.26
CA GLU A 325 41.96 65.78 33.51
C GLU A 325 43.44 65.48 33.27
N ILE A 326 43.80 64.62 32.38
CA ILE A 326 45.21 64.36 31.97
C ILE A 326 45.85 65.62 31.39
N GLU A 327 45.15 66.34 30.49
CA GLU A 327 45.64 67.59 29.92
C GLU A 327 45.89 68.63 31.01
N ASN A 328 44.97 68.82 31.94
CA ASN A 328 45.11 69.72 33.03
C ASN A 328 46.27 69.35 33.95
N THR A 329 46.39 68.03 34.25
CA THR A 329 47.49 67.55 35.11
C THR A 329 48.83 67.73 34.40
N GLN A 330 48.92 67.48 33.09
CA GLN A 330 50.14 67.72 32.28
C GLN A 330 50.54 69.20 32.32
N LYS A 331 49.56 70.14 32.18
CA LYS A 331 49.79 71.57 32.30
C LYS A 331 50.35 71.93 33.70
N GLU A 332 49.69 71.36 34.72
CA GLU A 332 50.13 71.66 36.10
C GLU A 332 51.55 71.13 36.43
N VAL A 333 51.88 69.91 35.91
CA VAL A 333 53.23 69.35 36.04
C VAL A 333 54.27 70.24 35.35
N VAL A 334 53.99 70.66 34.09
CA VAL A 334 54.90 71.52 33.33
C VAL A 334 55.14 72.89 34.08
N PHE A 335 54.05 73.49 34.54
CA PHE A 335 54.18 74.76 35.36
C PHE A 335 54.94 74.54 36.63
N THR A 336 54.72 73.43 37.33
CA THR A 336 55.43 73.10 38.56
C THR A 336 56.91 72.86 38.36
N MET A 337 57.27 72.11 37.27
CA MET A 337 58.64 71.91 36.86
C MET A 337 59.34 73.16 36.45
N GLY A 338 58.66 74.02 35.69
CA GLY A 338 59.17 75.41 35.38
C GLY A 338 59.45 76.21 36.63
N ALA A 339 58.52 76.18 37.57
CA ALA A 339 58.69 76.91 38.83
C ALA A 339 59.83 76.36 39.69
N ILE A 340 60.06 75.05 39.72
CA ILE A 340 61.18 74.39 40.39
C ILE A 340 62.53 74.82 39.75
N GLY A 341 62.56 74.86 38.43
CA GLY A 341 63.74 75.30 37.64
C GLY A 341 64.11 76.74 38.02
N GLU A 342 63.13 77.62 38.11
CA GLU A 342 63.33 79.05 38.48
C GLU A 342 63.69 79.24 39.94
N SER A 343 63.36 78.38 40.84
CA SER A 343 63.76 78.50 42.28
C SER A 343 65.25 78.60 42.49
N ARG A 344 66.10 78.22 41.53
CA ARG A 344 67.56 78.37 41.52
C ARG A 344 68.04 79.80 41.15
N SER A 345 67.20 80.66 40.51
CA SER A 345 67.60 81.96 39.98
C SER A 345 67.06 83.14 40.80
N LYS A 346 66.51 83.02 42.03
CA LYS A 346 65.88 84.06 42.85
C LYS A 346 64.65 84.75 42.28
N GLU A 347 64.10 84.23 41.15
CA GLU A 347 62.80 84.72 40.63
C GLU A 347 61.63 83.95 41.24
N THR A 348 60.48 84.61 41.35
CA THR A 348 59.29 83.97 41.95
C THR A 348 58.51 83.17 40.96
N GLY A 349 57.91 82.00 41.35
CA GLY A 349 57.13 81.13 40.50
C GLY A 349 56.00 81.79 39.67
N ASN A 350 55.77 83.02 39.91
CA ASN A 350 54.89 83.86 39.06
C ASN A 350 55.54 84.25 37.73
N HIS A 351 56.85 84.14 37.55
CA HIS A 351 57.53 84.41 36.31
C HIS A 351 57.16 83.45 35.24
N VAL A 352 57.24 82.18 35.56
CA VAL A 352 56.84 81.06 34.63
C VAL A 352 55.43 81.28 34.09
N LYS A 353 54.48 81.65 34.97
CA LYS A 353 53.13 81.94 34.56
C LYS A 353 53.06 83.13 33.58
N ARG A 354 53.77 84.20 33.87
CA ARG A 354 53.83 85.40 33.00
C ARG A 354 54.46 85.08 31.65
N VAL A 355 55.52 84.23 31.64
CA VAL A 355 56.18 83.80 30.37
C VAL A 355 55.16 83.00 29.50
N ALA A 356 54.45 82.09 30.10
CA ALA A 356 53.40 81.40 29.41
C ALA A 356 52.29 82.29 28.83
N GLU A 357 51.79 83.19 29.65
CA GLU A 357 50.75 84.14 29.22
C GLU A 357 51.22 85.12 28.14
N TYR A 358 52.44 85.63 28.26
CA TYR A 358 53.01 86.49 27.23
C TYR A 358 53.31 85.79 25.95
N SER A 359 53.81 84.53 26.01
CA SER A 359 54.05 83.69 24.84
C SER A 359 52.74 83.38 24.11
N LYS A 360 51.66 83.10 24.85
CA LYS A 360 50.33 82.86 24.25
C LYS A 360 49.78 84.14 23.62
N LEU A 361 49.94 85.26 24.29
CA LEU A 361 49.48 86.61 23.81
C LEU A 361 50.27 86.98 22.53
N LEU A 362 51.58 86.77 22.51
CA LEU A 362 52.44 87.06 21.38
C LEU A 362 52.11 86.16 20.17
N ALA A 363 51.91 84.87 20.43
CA ALA A 363 51.47 83.91 19.45
C ALA A 363 50.15 84.30 18.74
N LYS A 364 49.19 84.76 19.58
CA LYS A 364 47.89 85.23 19.11
C LYS A 364 48.00 86.49 18.27
N LEU A 365 48.87 87.47 18.71
CA LEU A 365 49.15 88.69 17.94
C LEU A 365 49.89 88.42 16.65
N TYR A 366 50.69 87.37 16.62
CA TYR A 366 51.39 86.91 15.40
C TYR A 366 50.49 86.17 14.40
N GLY A 367 49.28 85.80 14.81
CA GLY A 367 48.30 85.20 13.95
C GLY A 367 48.35 83.63 13.93
N LEU A 368 48.98 83.00 14.93
CA LEU A 368 48.97 81.55 15.10
C LEU A 368 47.56 81.09 15.51
N ASP A 369 47.22 79.87 15.14
CA ASP A 369 45.96 79.24 15.46
C ASP A 369 45.86 78.95 17.01
N GLU A 370 44.63 78.66 17.52
CA GLU A 370 44.39 78.50 18.94
C GLU A 370 45.11 77.25 19.51
N LYS A 371 45.30 76.19 18.72
CA LYS A 371 46.08 75.02 19.16
C LYS A 371 47.57 75.32 19.27
N GLU A 372 48.11 76.07 18.33
CA GLU A 372 49.51 76.50 18.32
C GLU A 372 49.76 77.48 19.52
N CYS A 373 48.82 78.39 19.81
CA CYS A 373 48.86 79.25 20.95
C CYS A 373 48.84 78.49 22.30
N ASP A 374 48.04 77.43 22.40
CA ASP A 374 47.99 76.56 23.57
C ASP A 374 49.25 75.74 23.75
N ILE A 375 49.81 75.21 22.66
CA ILE A 375 51.09 74.49 22.67
C ILE A 375 52.19 75.43 23.19
N LEU A 376 52.25 76.64 22.68
CA LEU A 376 53.25 77.63 23.12
C LEU A 376 53.02 78.08 24.59
N PHE A 377 51.77 78.19 25.03
CA PHE A 377 51.41 78.41 26.43
C PHE A 377 51.95 77.31 27.36
N ILE A 378 51.85 76.10 26.96
CA ILE A 378 52.32 74.93 27.75
C ILE A 378 53.85 74.77 27.66
N ALA A 379 54.43 74.95 26.48
CA ALA A 379 55.86 74.71 26.28
C ALA A 379 56.79 75.83 26.71
N SER A 380 56.32 77.11 26.73
CA SER A 380 57.17 78.23 27.03
C SER A 380 57.71 78.29 28.46
N PRO A 381 57.07 77.64 29.48
CA PRO A 381 57.65 77.54 30.82
C PRO A 381 58.84 76.59 30.98
N MET A 382 59.12 75.78 29.99
CA MET A 382 60.26 74.85 30.00
C MET A 382 61.51 75.54 29.56
#